data_ff49b4e67c979b11ccc02fc45db516ea
#
_entry.id   ff49b4e67c979b11ccc02fc45db516ea
#
_cell.length_a   1.000
_cell.length_b   1.000
_cell.length_c   1.000
_cell.angle_alpha   90.00
_cell.angle_beta   90.00
_cell.angle_gamma   90.00
#
_symmetry.space_group_name_H-M   'P 1'
#
loop_
_entity.id
_entity.type
_entity.pdbx_description
1 polymer ?
#
loop_
_entity_poly.entity_id
_entity_poly.type
_entity_poly.pdbx_seq_one_letter_code
_entity_poly.pdbx_strand_id
1 'polypeptide(L)'
;MTDRLPHTLRSDALDNRERILDAARALFSTDGLDVPMREVARRAGVGPATLYRRFPAKQMLVAEAFADQLNACRAIVDEGCADPDPWRGLCLVIERICELHARDRGFTEAFLSTYPEVKDVAAGREYTVKAVAELAQRAKEAGHLRSDFVLDDLILILMANKGIHASSTASQVRASRRFAALAIQAFEACPQHAPLPPAARLASAAPDST
;
A
#
# COMPACT_ATOMS: atom_id res chain seq x y z
N MET A 1 6.77 -4.90 51.29
CA MET A 1 7.75 -5.52 50.37
C MET A 1 6.95 -6.08 49.20
N THR A 2 6.78 -5.35 48.27
CA THR A 2 7.34 -5.01 46.93
C THR A 2 6.61 -5.75 45.83
N ASP A 3 5.56 -5.08 45.38
CA ASP A 3 4.86 -5.46 44.12
C ASP A 3 5.45 -4.57 43.00
N ARG A 4 6.58 -4.98 42.42
CA ARG A 4 7.29 -4.27 41.33
C ARG A 4 7.46 -5.09 40.04
N LEU A 5 6.83 -6.26 39.94
CA LEU A 5 7.04 -7.20 38.83
C LEU A 5 6.11 -7.09 37.60
N PRO A 6 4.91 -6.46 37.62
CA PRO A 6 4.07 -6.40 36.41
C PRO A 6 4.45 -5.30 35.42
N HIS A 7 5.11 -4.22 35.85
CA HIS A 7 5.37 -3.05 34.99
C HIS A 7 6.56 -3.26 34.04
N THR A 8 7.64 -3.90 34.52
CA THR A 8 8.82 -4.23 33.72
C THR A 8 8.52 -5.26 32.61
N LEU A 9 7.75 -6.29 32.92
CA LEU A 9 7.38 -7.31 31.95
C LEU A 9 6.49 -6.79 30.82
N ARG A 10 5.64 -5.78 31.08
CA ARG A 10 4.84 -5.10 30.05
C ARG A 10 5.69 -4.18 29.19
N SER A 11 6.63 -3.44 29.78
CA SER A 11 7.59 -2.61 29.05
C SER A 11 8.45 -3.45 28.13
N ASP A 12 9.07 -4.52 28.63
CA ASP A 12 9.90 -5.45 27.85
C ASP A 12 9.11 -6.12 26.71
N ALA A 13 7.84 -6.41 26.93
CA ALA A 13 6.97 -7.00 25.91
C ALA A 13 6.59 -6.00 24.81
N LEU A 14 6.38 -4.73 25.13
CA LEU A 14 6.15 -3.64 24.18
C LEU A 14 7.43 -3.36 23.38
N ASP A 15 8.57 -3.23 24.05
CA ASP A 15 9.88 -3.01 23.43
C ASP A 15 10.23 -4.14 22.45
N ASN A 16 9.95 -5.39 22.83
CA ASN A 16 10.16 -6.54 21.94
C ASN A 16 9.25 -6.51 20.72
N ARG A 17 7.99 -6.04 20.88
CA ARG A 17 7.04 -5.93 19.76
C ARG A 17 7.51 -4.89 18.75
N GLU A 18 7.87 -3.70 19.19
CA GLU A 18 8.37 -2.62 18.32
C GLU A 18 9.66 -3.07 17.60
N ARG A 19 10.59 -3.70 18.30
CA ARG A 19 11.81 -4.25 17.70
C ARG A 19 11.52 -5.27 16.60
N ILE A 20 10.51 -6.12 16.77
CA ILE A 20 10.08 -7.09 15.76
C ILE A 20 9.49 -6.36 14.55
N LEU A 21 8.62 -5.36 14.77
CA LEU A 21 8.00 -4.59 13.69
C LEU A 21 9.04 -3.79 12.89
N ASP A 22 9.98 -3.14 13.57
CA ASP A 22 11.07 -2.38 12.91
C ASP A 22 11.98 -3.31 12.09
N ALA A 23 12.33 -4.47 12.65
CA ALA A 23 13.12 -5.46 11.93
C ALA A 23 12.37 -6.01 10.71
N ALA A 24 11.06 -6.24 10.85
CA ALA A 24 10.19 -6.68 9.75
C ALA A 24 10.09 -5.62 8.65
N ARG A 25 9.79 -4.36 8.99
CA ARG A 25 9.74 -3.25 8.02
C ARG A 25 11.04 -3.13 7.23
N ALA A 26 12.18 -3.13 7.95
CA ALA A 26 13.49 -3.01 7.31
C ALA A 26 13.79 -4.16 6.35
N LEU A 27 13.49 -5.41 6.73
CA LEU A 27 13.72 -6.58 5.89
C LEU A 27 12.74 -6.63 4.70
N PHE A 28 11.46 -6.38 4.94
CA PHE A 28 10.46 -6.40 3.87
C PHE A 28 10.70 -5.29 2.82
N SER A 29 11.24 -4.13 3.24
CA SER A 29 11.59 -3.05 2.31
C SER A 29 12.80 -3.36 1.44
N THR A 30 13.76 -4.17 1.91
CA THR A 30 14.99 -4.50 1.17
C THR A 30 14.90 -5.83 0.43
N ASP A 31 14.40 -6.86 1.10
CA ASP A 31 14.47 -8.25 0.65
C ASP A 31 13.10 -8.81 0.22
N GLY A 32 12.05 -7.97 0.33
CA GLY A 32 10.69 -8.35 -0.02
C GLY A 32 9.98 -9.20 1.05
N LEU A 33 8.74 -9.58 0.74
CA LEU A 33 7.90 -10.32 1.69
C LEU A 33 8.30 -11.80 1.87
N ASP A 34 9.19 -12.34 1.05
CA ASP A 34 9.61 -13.75 1.14
C ASP A 34 10.59 -14.02 2.29
N VAL A 35 11.07 -12.98 2.97
CA VAL A 35 11.97 -13.11 4.14
C VAL A 35 11.39 -14.08 5.18
N PRO A 36 12.15 -15.11 5.61
CA PRO A 36 11.68 -16.05 6.62
C PRO A 36 11.50 -15.39 7.99
N MET A 37 10.48 -15.82 8.75
CA MET A 37 10.22 -15.35 10.13
C MET A 37 11.44 -15.47 11.06
N ARG A 38 12.26 -16.52 10.88
CA ARG A 38 13.50 -16.71 11.64
C ARG A 38 14.51 -15.58 11.43
N GLU A 39 14.56 -15.01 10.24
CA GLU A 39 15.46 -13.88 9.91
C GLU A 39 14.97 -12.60 10.58
N VAL A 40 13.65 -12.38 10.61
CA VAL A 40 13.05 -11.28 11.36
C VAL A 40 13.37 -11.41 12.86
N ALA A 41 13.22 -12.62 13.44
CA ALA A 41 13.57 -12.85 14.84
C ALA A 41 15.04 -12.55 15.13
N ARG A 42 15.95 -13.01 14.26
CA ARG A 42 17.40 -12.78 14.36
C ARG A 42 17.72 -11.27 14.32
N ARG A 43 17.15 -10.54 13.37
CA ARG A 43 17.37 -9.09 13.22
C ARG A 43 16.77 -8.29 14.39
N ALA A 44 15.62 -8.72 14.91
CA ALA A 44 14.99 -8.10 16.08
C ALA A 44 15.71 -8.43 17.40
N GLY A 45 16.66 -9.38 17.40
CA GLY A 45 17.35 -9.86 18.61
C GLY A 45 16.40 -10.56 19.58
N VAL A 46 15.41 -11.31 19.06
CA VAL A 46 14.47 -12.10 19.86
C VAL A 46 14.54 -13.58 19.47
N GLY A 47 14.18 -14.46 20.42
CA GLY A 47 14.06 -15.87 20.12
C GLY A 47 12.90 -16.17 19.17
N PRO A 48 13.03 -17.19 18.26
CA PRO A 48 11.94 -17.58 17.36
C PRO A 48 10.63 -17.89 18.10
N ALA A 49 10.69 -18.55 19.26
CA ALA A 49 9.50 -18.84 20.06
C ALA A 49 8.79 -17.55 20.54
N THR A 50 9.54 -16.50 20.85
CA THR A 50 8.99 -15.20 21.25
C THR A 50 8.31 -14.52 20.07
N LEU A 51 8.90 -14.59 18.86
CA LEU A 51 8.30 -14.08 17.64
C LEU A 51 6.98 -14.80 17.33
N TYR A 52 7.00 -16.15 17.26
CA TYR A 52 5.79 -16.92 16.91
C TYR A 52 4.68 -16.84 17.97
N ARG A 53 5.01 -16.63 19.23
CA ARG A 53 4.01 -16.35 20.27
C ARG A 53 3.31 -15.02 20.03
N ARG A 54 4.00 -14.02 19.47
CA ARG A 54 3.46 -12.68 19.20
C ARG A 54 2.76 -12.60 17.85
N PHE A 55 3.35 -13.21 16.85
CA PHE A 55 2.91 -13.27 15.47
C PHE A 55 2.86 -14.73 15.01
N PRO A 56 1.77 -15.45 15.30
CA PRO A 56 1.62 -16.86 14.93
C PRO A 56 1.72 -17.14 13.44
N ALA A 57 1.37 -16.12 12.61
CA ALA A 57 1.46 -16.19 11.17
C ALA A 57 2.21 -14.97 10.62
N LYS A 58 2.94 -15.16 9.52
CA LYS A 58 3.70 -14.10 8.85
C LYS A 58 2.79 -12.96 8.37
N GLN A 59 1.59 -13.31 7.93
CA GLN A 59 0.57 -12.37 7.46
C GLN A 59 0.18 -11.37 8.57
N MET A 60 0.07 -11.82 9.82
CA MET A 60 -0.20 -10.94 10.96
C MET A 60 0.94 -9.95 11.19
N LEU A 61 2.19 -10.40 11.04
CA LEU A 61 3.36 -9.52 11.14
C LEU A 61 3.37 -8.49 10.00
N VAL A 62 3.08 -8.91 8.77
CA VAL A 62 3.02 -8.02 7.60
C VAL A 62 1.92 -6.96 7.79
N ALA A 63 0.72 -7.37 8.20
CA ALA A 63 -0.40 -6.46 8.43
C ALA A 63 -0.05 -5.38 9.46
N GLU A 64 0.55 -5.80 10.57
CA GLU A 64 0.87 -4.88 11.65
C GLU A 64 2.10 -4.01 11.32
N ALA A 65 3.09 -4.56 10.61
CA ALA A 65 4.25 -3.81 10.16
C ALA A 65 3.86 -2.63 9.25
N PHE A 66 2.81 -2.79 8.44
CA PHE A 66 2.35 -1.80 7.47
C PHE A 66 1.01 -1.13 7.82
N ALA A 67 0.54 -1.26 9.06
CA ALA A 67 -0.73 -0.68 9.51
C ALA A 67 -0.78 0.85 9.29
N ASP A 68 0.30 1.56 9.59
CA ASP A 68 0.38 3.02 9.42
C ASP A 68 0.30 3.43 7.95
N GLN A 69 0.95 2.68 7.05
CA GLN A 69 0.91 2.93 5.62
C GLN A 69 -0.49 2.64 5.03
N LEU A 70 -1.17 1.60 5.51
CA LEU A 70 -2.55 1.30 5.14
C LEU A 70 -3.50 2.42 5.59
N ASN A 71 -3.33 2.91 6.81
CA ASN A 71 -4.10 4.05 7.32
C ASN A 71 -3.81 5.32 6.52
N ALA A 72 -2.55 5.58 6.16
CA ALA A 72 -2.18 6.71 5.30
C ALA A 72 -2.80 6.59 3.90
N CYS A 73 -2.80 5.40 3.28
CA CYS A 73 -3.51 5.15 2.02
C CYS A 73 -4.99 5.51 2.13
N ARG A 74 -5.65 5.03 3.17
CA ARG A 74 -7.06 5.30 3.41
C ARG A 74 -7.33 6.79 3.56
N ALA A 75 -6.54 7.48 4.38
CA ALA A 75 -6.68 8.93 4.59
C ALA A 75 -6.51 9.72 3.29
N ILE A 76 -5.57 9.34 2.42
CA ILE A 76 -5.37 9.95 1.10
C ILE A 76 -6.61 9.76 0.23
N VAL A 77 -7.19 8.57 0.21
CA VAL A 77 -8.38 8.27 -0.58
C VAL A 77 -9.60 9.03 -0.04
N ASP A 78 -9.79 9.04 1.28
CA ASP A 78 -10.87 9.78 1.93
C ASP A 78 -10.79 11.28 1.61
N GLU A 79 -9.57 11.88 1.63
CA GLU A 79 -9.33 13.27 1.26
C GLU A 79 -9.69 13.54 -0.22
N GLY A 80 -9.25 12.67 -1.14
CA GLY A 80 -9.59 12.80 -2.56
C GLY A 80 -11.07 12.62 -2.85
N CYS A 81 -11.74 11.69 -2.14
CA CYS A 81 -13.19 11.49 -2.28
C CYS A 81 -14.02 12.67 -1.75
N ALA A 82 -13.50 13.41 -0.77
CA ALA A 82 -14.13 14.59 -0.20
C ALA A 82 -13.95 15.85 -1.08
N ASP A 83 -13.08 15.82 -2.10
CA ASP A 83 -12.91 16.95 -3.00
C ASP A 83 -14.19 17.17 -3.84
N PRO A 84 -14.73 18.42 -3.89
CA PRO A 84 -15.88 18.75 -4.74
C PRO A 84 -15.63 18.50 -6.23
N ASP A 85 -14.38 18.63 -6.69
CA ASP A 85 -13.97 18.32 -8.07
C ASP A 85 -13.42 16.89 -8.10
N PRO A 86 -14.15 15.91 -8.70
CA PRO A 86 -13.73 14.51 -8.68
C PRO A 86 -12.43 14.25 -9.45
N TRP A 87 -12.13 15.06 -10.48
CA TRP A 87 -10.87 14.93 -11.22
C TRP A 87 -9.68 15.38 -10.37
N ARG A 88 -9.80 16.54 -9.73
CA ARG A 88 -8.78 17.04 -8.80
C ARG A 88 -8.56 16.06 -7.65
N GLY A 89 -9.64 15.50 -7.09
CA GLY A 89 -9.56 14.47 -6.06
C GLY A 89 -8.83 13.21 -6.53
N LEU A 90 -9.12 12.73 -7.75
CA LEU A 90 -8.44 11.57 -8.33
C LEU A 90 -6.95 11.85 -8.58
N CYS A 91 -6.60 13.02 -9.11
CA CYS A 91 -5.21 13.45 -9.29
C CYS A 91 -4.44 13.45 -7.95
N LEU A 92 -5.03 14.03 -6.89
CA LEU A 92 -4.46 14.01 -5.54
C LEU A 92 -4.20 12.58 -5.06
N VAL A 93 -5.18 11.68 -5.23
CA VAL A 93 -5.03 10.26 -4.84
C VAL A 93 -3.87 9.62 -5.60
N ILE A 94 -3.79 9.77 -6.92
CA ILE A 94 -2.71 9.18 -7.74
C ILE A 94 -1.35 9.70 -7.29
N GLU A 95 -1.19 11.01 -7.15
CA GLU A 95 0.08 11.62 -6.76
C GLU A 95 0.56 11.16 -5.39
N ARG A 96 -0.32 11.22 -4.38
CA ARG A 96 0.06 10.93 -2.99
C ARG A 96 0.24 9.43 -2.74
N ILE A 97 -0.56 8.58 -3.39
CA ILE A 97 -0.36 7.13 -3.30
C ILE A 97 0.94 6.73 -3.99
N CYS A 98 1.25 7.24 -5.19
CA CYS A 98 2.54 6.99 -5.84
C CYS A 98 3.72 7.42 -4.96
N GLU A 99 3.64 8.58 -4.30
CA GLU A 99 4.67 9.04 -3.37
C GLU A 99 4.80 8.13 -2.14
N LEU A 100 3.68 7.72 -1.53
CA LEU A 100 3.68 6.81 -0.39
C LEU A 100 4.37 5.48 -0.74
N HIS A 101 4.01 4.90 -1.87
CA HIS A 101 4.59 3.67 -2.37
C HIS A 101 6.08 3.81 -2.76
N ALA A 102 6.51 4.99 -3.23
CA ALA A 102 7.92 5.24 -3.52
C ALA A 102 8.80 5.30 -2.27
N ARG A 103 8.22 5.63 -1.11
CA ARG A 103 8.93 5.68 0.17
C ARG A 103 9.16 4.31 0.78
N ASP A 104 8.27 3.35 0.51
CA ASP A 104 8.32 2.02 1.12
C ASP A 104 7.97 0.92 0.09
N ARG A 105 9.02 0.25 -0.39
CA ARG A 105 8.89 -0.81 -1.41
C ARG A 105 8.24 -2.07 -0.85
N GLY A 106 8.51 -2.39 0.41
CA GLY A 106 7.91 -3.54 1.08
C GLY A 106 6.42 -3.36 1.27
N PHE A 107 5.98 -2.14 1.58
CA PHE A 107 4.57 -1.80 1.62
C PHE A 107 3.90 -1.99 0.25
N THR A 108 4.54 -1.52 -0.84
CA THR A 108 4.01 -1.71 -2.20
C THR A 108 3.81 -3.19 -2.52
N GLU A 109 4.76 -4.03 -2.15
CA GLU A 109 4.66 -5.48 -2.35
C GLU A 109 3.53 -6.09 -1.52
N ALA A 110 3.41 -5.69 -0.24
CA ALA A 110 2.32 -6.11 0.63
C ALA A 110 0.94 -5.68 0.10
N PHE A 111 0.84 -4.45 -0.40
CA PHE A 111 -0.40 -3.90 -0.93
C PHE A 111 -0.83 -4.56 -2.25
N LEU A 112 0.12 -4.81 -3.15
CA LEU A 112 -0.15 -5.44 -4.46
C LEU A 112 -0.25 -6.97 -4.37
N SER A 113 0.36 -7.60 -3.35
CA SER A 113 0.26 -9.03 -3.15
C SER A 113 -1.15 -9.41 -2.71
N THR A 114 -1.67 -10.47 -3.30
CA THR A 114 -2.94 -11.06 -2.89
C THR A 114 -2.70 -11.94 -1.66
N TYR A 115 -2.59 -11.34 -0.47
CA TYR A 115 -2.65 -12.07 0.79
C TYR A 115 -4.11 -12.07 1.29
N PRO A 116 -4.96 -13.00 0.84
CA PRO A 116 -6.38 -13.04 1.20
C PRO A 116 -6.62 -13.40 2.66
N GLU A 117 -5.57 -13.87 3.36
CA GLU A 117 -5.70 -14.45 4.70
C GLU A 117 -5.68 -13.41 5.84
N VAL A 118 -5.31 -12.14 5.56
CA VAL A 118 -5.32 -11.08 6.58
C VAL A 118 -6.55 -10.21 6.37
N LYS A 119 -7.63 -10.56 7.07
CA LYS A 119 -8.95 -9.91 6.92
C LYS A 119 -8.90 -8.38 7.02
N ASP A 120 -8.08 -7.83 7.91
CA ASP A 120 -8.00 -6.38 8.11
C ASP A 120 -7.29 -5.67 6.94
N VAL A 121 -6.24 -6.26 6.38
CA VAL A 121 -5.54 -5.73 5.19
C VAL A 121 -6.42 -5.87 3.96
N ALA A 122 -7.08 -7.02 3.80
CA ALA A 122 -8.00 -7.26 2.70
C ALA A 122 -9.19 -6.30 2.74
N ALA A 123 -9.82 -6.10 3.90
CA ALA A 123 -10.94 -5.18 4.07
C ALA A 123 -10.52 -3.70 3.83
N GLY A 124 -9.36 -3.29 4.32
CA GLY A 124 -8.82 -1.95 4.08
C GLY A 124 -8.51 -1.70 2.60
N ARG A 125 -7.96 -2.72 1.91
CA ARG A 125 -7.71 -2.67 0.46
C ARG A 125 -9.02 -2.62 -0.33
N GLU A 126 -9.99 -3.45 0.01
CA GLU A 126 -11.30 -3.48 -0.64
C GLU A 126 -12.01 -2.13 -0.54
N TYR A 127 -12.02 -1.53 0.64
CA TYR A 127 -12.54 -0.18 0.85
C TYR A 127 -11.84 0.83 -0.07
N THR A 128 -10.51 0.87 -0.07
CA THR A 128 -9.70 1.80 -0.87
C THR A 128 -9.98 1.64 -2.36
N VAL A 129 -10.00 0.39 -2.85
CA VAL A 129 -10.26 0.05 -4.25
C VAL A 129 -11.65 0.49 -4.67
N LYS A 130 -12.67 0.24 -3.85
CA LYS A 130 -14.05 0.64 -4.12
C LYS A 130 -14.19 2.16 -4.14
N ALA A 131 -13.65 2.86 -3.14
CA ALA A 131 -13.73 4.31 -3.05
C ALA A 131 -13.05 5.01 -4.25
N VAL A 132 -11.88 4.51 -4.68
CA VAL A 132 -11.20 5.03 -5.87
C VAL A 132 -11.98 4.73 -7.15
N ALA A 133 -12.61 3.56 -7.27
CA ALA A 133 -13.46 3.23 -8.41
C ALA A 133 -14.66 4.18 -8.53
N GLU A 134 -15.31 4.49 -7.40
CA GLU A 134 -16.41 5.46 -7.34
C GLU A 134 -15.95 6.89 -7.70
N LEU A 135 -14.77 7.29 -7.20
CA LEU A 135 -14.17 8.60 -7.53
C LEU A 135 -13.84 8.70 -9.04
N ALA A 136 -13.24 7.65 -9.60
CA ALA A 136 -12.93 7.59 -11.04
C ALA A 136 -14.21 7.63 -11.89
N GLN A 137 -15.29 6.97 -11.45
CA GLN A 137 -16.57 7.03 -12.16
C GLN A 137 -17.14 8.47 -12.17
N ARG A 138 -17.08 9.17 -11.03
CA ARG A 138 -17.47 10.58 -10.94
C ARG A 138 -16.62 11.49 -11.86
N ALA A 139 -15.31 11.24 -11.94
CA ALA A 139 -14.40 11.98 -12.80
C ALA A 139 -14.70 11.74 -14.30
N LYS A 140 -15.12 10.52 -14.68
CA LYS A 140 -15.60 10.22 -16.04
C LYS A 140 -16.90 10.95 -16.36
N GLU A 141 -17.86 10.92 -15.45
CA GLU A 141 -19.16 11.61 -15.61
C GLU A 141 -19.00 13.12 -15.72
N ALA A 142 -17.98 13.68 -15.03
CA ALA A 142 -17.59 15.09 -15.18
C ALA A 142 -16.84 15.39 -16.50
N GLY A 143 -16.50 14.37 -17.30
CA GLY A 143 -15.85 14.54 -18.59
C GLY A 143 -14.34 14.83 -18.52
N HIS A 144 -13.72 14.67 -17.37
CA HIS A 144 -12.28 14.94 -17.17
C HIS A 144 -11.39 13.70 -17.23
N LEU A 145 -11.92 12.51 -16.88
CA LEU A 145 -11.21 11.24 -16.99
C LEU A 145 -11.65 10.53 -18.29
N ARG A 146 -10.69 9.97 -19.01
CA ARG A 146 -10.95 9.20 -20.23
C ARG A 146 -11.94 8.06 -19.98
N SER A 147 -12.87 7.82 -20.91
CA SER A 147 -13.96 6.87 -20.74
C SER A 147 -13.52 5.42 -20.67
N ASP A 148 -12.40 5.07 -21.31
CA ASP A 148 -11.82 3.73 -21.34
C ASP A 148 -10.88 3.42 -20.16
N PHE A 149 -10.66 4.36 -19.23
CA PHE A 149 -9.93 4.11 -17.99
C PHE A 149 -10.61 3.00 -17.18
N VAL A 150 -9.83 2.08 -16.64
CA VAL A 150 -10.25 1.07 -15.67
C VAL A 150 -9.36 1.09 -14.44
N LEU A 151 -9.83 0.52 -13.34
CA LEU A 151 -9.05 0.53 -12.09
C LEU A 151 -7.73 -0.22 -12.22
N ASP A 152 -7.66 -1.22 -13.10
CA ASP A 152 -6.41 -1.93 -13.41
C ASP A 152 -5.32 -1.02 -13.99
N ASP A 153 -5.68 0.10 -14.63
CA ASP A 153 -4.72 1.09 -15.09
C ASP A 153 -3.99 1.76 -13.91
N LEU A 154 -4.71 2.03 -12.81
CA LEU A 154 -4.08 2.54 -11.60
C LEU A 154 -3.16 1.49 -10.96
N ILE A 155 -3.58 0.23 -10.94
CA ILE A 155 -2.74 -0.88 -10.46
C ILE A 155 -1.47 -0.98 -11.30
N LEU A 156 -1.59 -0.89 -12.63
CA LEU A 156 -0.46 -0.88 -13.55
C LEU A 156 0.51 0.28 -13.24
N ILE A 157 -0.03 1.48 -12.98
CA ILE A 157 0.78 2.64 -12.57
C ILE A 157 1.53 2.37 -11.27
N LEU A 158 0.89 1.77 -10.26
CA LEU A 158 1.55 1.44 -9.00
C LEU A 158 2.64 0.38 -9.19
N MET A 159 2.40 -0.63 -10.02
CA MET A 159 3.40 -1.65 -10.38
C MET A 159 4.61 -1.02 -11.09
N ALA A 160 4.37 -0.12 -12.05
CA ALA A 160 5.43 0.60 -12.76
C ALA A 160 6.20 1.54 -11.82
N ASN A 161 5.49 2.24 -10.91
CA ASN A 161 6.09 3.12 -9.91
C ASN A 161 7.03 2.35 -8.95
N LYS A 162 6.68 1.11 -8.57
CA LYS A 162 7.58 0.22 -7.81
C LYS A 162 8.92 -0.02 -8.53
N GLY A 163 8.91 -0.04 -9.86
CA GLY A 163 10.09 -0.23 -10.71
C GLY A 163 11.03 0.98 -10.75
N ILE A 164 10.63 2.14 -10.27
CA ILE A 164 11.48 3.34 -10.25
C ILE A 164 12.58 3.17 -9.20
N HIS A 165 13.83 3.19 -9.65
CA HIS A 165 15.01 3.07 -8.79
C HIS A 165 15.82 4.34 -8.88
N ALA A 166 16.23 4.88 -7.75
CA ALA A 166 17.09 6.04 -7.66
C ALA A 166 18.11 5.89 -6.53
N SER A 167 19.17 6.72 -6.57
CA SER A 167 20.29 6.65 -5.62
C SER A 167 19.92 7.04 -4.17
N SER A 168 18.75 7.67 -3.97
CA SER A 168 18.25 8.05 -2.65
C SER A 168 16.73 8.07 -2.64
N THR A 169 16.14 7.91 -1.46
CA THR A 169 14.68 8.04 -1.26
C THR A 169 14.14 9.37 -1.77
N ALA A 170 14.86 10.47 -1.54
CA ALA A 170 14.46 11.79 -2.03
C ALA A 170 14.42 11.85 -3.56
N SER A 171 15.38 11.24 -4.24
CA SER A 171 15.41 11.15 -5.71
C SER A 171 14.32 10.22 -6.24
N GLN A 172 14.06 9.12 -5.54
CA GLN A 172 12.98 8.19 -5.87
C GLN A 172 11.61 8.85 -5.76
N VAL A 173 11.35 9.59 -4.70
CA VAL A 173 10.11 10.36 -4.53
C VAL A 173 9.94 11.41 -5.63
N ARG A 174 11.01 12.15 -5.99
CA ARG A 174 10.93 13.11 -7.11
C ARG A 174 10.60 12.44 -8.44
N ALA A 175 11.23 11.29 -8.72
CA ALA A 175 10.95 10.52 -9.94
C ALA A 175 9.52 9.98 -9.95
N SER A 176 9.04 9.47 -8.81
CA SER A 176 7.67 9.00 -8.62
C SER A 176 6.64 10.12 -8.86
N ARG A 177 6.86 11.32 -8.30
CA ARG A 177 5.97 12.48 -8.54
C ARG A 177 5.91 12.86 -10.03
N ARG A 178 7.07 12.84 -10.72
CA ARG A 178 7.09 13.09 -12.16
C ARG A 178 6.35 12.01 -12.94
N PHE A 179 6.53 10.76 -12.55
CA PHE A 179 5.81 9.62 -13.17
C PHE A 179 4.30 9.73 -12.96
N ALA A 180 3.85 10.05 -11.74
CA ALA A 180 2.45 10.27 -11.43
C ALA A 180 1.85 11.40 -12.29
N ALA A 181 2.56 12.53 -12.45
CA ALA A 181 2.13 13.63 -13.30
C ALA A 181 1.99 13.22 -14.78
N LEU A 182 2.91 12.40 -15.30
CA LEU A 182 2.81 11.85 -16.67
C LEU A 182 1.61 10.90 -16.81
N ALA A 183 1.35 10.06 -15.81
CA ALA A 183 0.20 9.17 -15.81
C ALA A 183 -1.12 9.94 -15.76
N ILE A 184 -1.23 11.00 -14.94
CA ILE A 184 -2.40 11.86 -14.85
C ILE A 184 -2.70 12.50 -16.23
N GLN A 185 -1.67 13.05 -16.90
CA GLN A 185 -1.83 13.60 -18.25
C GLN A 185 -2.31 12.56 -19.27
N ALA A 186 -1.86 11.30 -19.15
CA ALA A 186 -2.31 10.21 -20.01
C ALA A 186 -3.77 9.78 -19.72
N PHE A 187 -4.26 10.00 -18.50
CA PHE A 187 -5.62 9.66 -18.08
C PHE A 187 -6.63 10.77 -18.35
N GLU A 188 -6.18 12.01 -18.59
CA GLU A 188 -7.06 13.12 -18.90
C GLU A 188 -7.87 12.85 -20.17
N ALA A 189 -9.16 13.18 -20.13
CA ALA A 189 -10.03 13.06 -21.29
C ALA A 189 -9.58 14.03 -22.39
N CYS A 190 -9.16 13.48 -23.52
CA CYS A 190 -8.74 14.27 -24.68
C CYS A 190 -9.31 13.63 -25.97
N PRO A 191 -10.05 14.38 -26.79
CA PRO A 191 -10.63 13.85 -28.03
C PRO A 191 -9.61 13.31 -29.03
N GLN A 192 -8.34 13.74 -28.93
CA GLN A 192 -7.25 13.30 -29.79
C GLN A 192 -6.57 12.02 -29.32
N HIS A 193 -6.87 11.56 -28.12
CA HIS A 193 -6.29 10.32 -27.62
C HIS A 193 -6.91 9.10 -28.31
N ALA A 194 -6.06 8.23 -28.86
CA ALA A 194 -6.52 6.93 -29.34
C ALA A 194 -7.03 6.07 -28.15
N PRO A 195 -8.00 5.16 -28.42
CA PRO A 195 -8.40 4.19 -27.42
C PRO A 195 -7.22 3.36 -26.94
N LEU A 196 -7.21 3.01 -25.66
CA LEU A 196 -6.23 2.09 -25.10
C LEU A 196 -6.49 0.65 -25.57
N PRO A 197 -5.45 -0.19 -25.67
CA PRO A 197 -5.64 -1.63 -25.82
C PRO A 197 -6.51 -2.17 -24.67
N PRO A 198 -7.17 -3.35 -24.88
CA PRO A 198 -7.95 -3.97 -23.80
C PRO A 198 -7.14 -4.11 -22.52
N ALA A 199 -7.72 -3.73 -21.40
CA ALA A 199 -7.06 -3.81 -20.11
C ALA A 199 -6.76 -5.26 -19.70
N ALA A 200 -5.56 -5.51 -19.19
CA ALA A 200 -5.24 -6.77 -18.52
C ALA A 200 -5.85 -6.77 -17.12
N ARG A 201 -6.45 -7.88 -16.69
CA ARG A 201 -6.89 -8.05 -15.30
C ARG A 201 -5.66 -8.27 -14.42
N LEU A 202 -5.28 -7.25 -13.65
CA LEU A 202 -4.12 -7.24 -12.76
C LEU A 202 -4.51 -7.43 -11.30
N ALA A 203 -5.70 -6.97 -10.91
CA ALA A 203 -6.26 -7.29 -9.61
C ALA A 203 -6.87 -8.69 -9.68
N SER A 204 -6.54 -9.55 -8.72
CA SER A 204 -7.34 -10.75 -8.48
C SER A 204 -8.74 -10.28 -8.05
N ALA A 205 -9.66 -10.25 -9.00
CA ALA A 205 -11.07 -10.05 -8.70
C ALA A 205 -11.47 -11.12 -7.68
N ALA A 206 -12.28 -10.73 -6.69
CA ALA A 206 -13.01 -11.70 -5.89
C ALA A 206 -13.67 -12.72 -6.83
N PRO A 207 -13.74 -14.02 -6.44
CA PRO A 207 -14.36 -15.02 -7.29
C PRO A 207 -15.77 -14.56 -7.63
N ASP A 208 -16.08 -14.56 -8.93
CA ASP A 208 -17.42 -14.32 -9.43
C ASP A 208 -18.41 -15.20 -8.63
N SER A 209 -19.24 -14.56 -7.82
CA SER A 209 -20.36 -15.23 -7.19
C SER A 209 -21.35 -15.63 -8.29
N THR A 210 -21.25 -16.89 -8.72
CA THR A 210 -22.29 -17.54 -9.54
C THR A 210 -23.42 -17.99 -8.65
#